data_ed66c5cd27f019debadb5cb4b84b88df
#
_entry.id   ed66c5cd27f019debadb5cb4b84b88df
#
_cell.length_a   1.000
_cell.length_b   1.000
_cell.length_c   1.000
_cell.angle_alpha   90.00
_cell.angle_beta   90.00
_cell.angle_gamma   90.00
#
_symmetry.space_group_name_H-M   'P 1'
#
loop_
_entity.id
_entity.type
_entity.pdbx_description
1 polymer ?
#
loop_
_entity_poly.entity_id
_entity_poly.type
_entity_poly.pdbx_seq_one_letter_code
_entity_poly.pdbx_strand_id
1 'polypeptide(L)'
;MKLTHKFTISILITSLILTGTIFQIVTVKGKNNVEQTQNLSKPPSSYLLPFRQVLKPNDEGSHQSNFLITQEWWYYNAFFNEPDSELRNWSLMISFNQMGIEDMFFMTLYDDENKSYGGSFSKISGTIQSSGPGVNVRYNTSYAIGIYPNWHIYAEDGNLDENNITVNISYKASSLPLWFVFNTGHNMRLSPAGHYCIMNCEVTGEIKINEIVYSVHGVGYHEHSWFNFLSKKQKIGIQNMGQEQIVFQDILDVWDWFCIHFDNGWDMFAGKMLQRSSLARFMPGNLWITPDGENITECFFFRFEYLETIESPLSSIEIPTKIHIRAIFLNTIITNPLKGLIRLDVVIKTKNIHEYIWGDPPQYGMWEGPCSVNGTIKWQGNTVELNGWSMMELTRAAT
;
A
#
# COMPACT_ATOMS: atom_id res chain seq x y z
N MET A 1 27.25 20.28 35.32
CA MET A 1 25.87 19.93 34.91
C MET A 1 25.73 19.59 33.43
N LYS A 2 26.80 19.36 32.67
CA LYS A 2 26.74 18.99 31.22
C LYS A 2 27.09 17.50 30.94
N LEU A 3 27.45 16.70 31.93
CA LEU A 3 27.80 15.28 31.74
C LEU A 3 26.59 14.32 31.87
N THR A 4 25.57 14.70 32.62
CA THR A 4 24.40 13.85 32.89
C THR A 4 23.47 13.68 31.68
N HIS A 5 23.39 14.67 30.79
CA HIS A 5 22.52 14.58 29.56
C HIS A 5 23.06 13.63 28.49
N LYS A 6 24.39 13.53 28.34
CA LYS A 6 24.99 12.60 27.38
C LYS A 6 24.84 11.14 27.79
N PHE A 7 24.87 10.86 29.10
CA PHE A 7 24.71 9.50 29.64
C PHE A 7 23.26 9.01 29.50
N THR A 8 22.28 9.90 29.70
CA THR A 8 20.85 9.55 29.61
C THR A 8 20.43 9.27 28.16
N ILE A 9 20.95 10.01 27.20
CA ILE A 9 20.67 9.80 25.76
C ILE A 9 21.33 8.49 25.27
N SER A 10 22.56 8.17 25.70
CA SER A 10 23.21 6.90 25.38
C SER A 10 22.45 5.69 25.94
N ILE A 11 21.96 5.77 27.17
CA ILE A 11 21.17 4.68 27.78
C ILE A 11 19.83 4.51 27.08
N LEU A 12 19.18 5.61 26.64
CA LEU A 12 17.92 5.53 25.87
C LEU A 12 18.14 4.90 24.49
N ILE A 13 19.21 5.28 23.79
CA ILE A 13 19.54 4.71 22.47
C ILE A 13 19.93 3.24 22.61
N THR A 14 20.71 2.88 23.62
CA THR A 14 21.08 1.48 23.89
C THR A 14 19.87 0.65 24.31
N SER A 15 18.95 1.21 25.07
CA SER A 15 17.69 0.56 25.46
C SER A 15 16.75 0.36 24.27
N LEU A 16 16.66 1.33 23.37
CA LEU A 16 15.88 1.19 22.11
C LEU A 16 16.51 0.16 21.16
N ILE A 17 17.84 0.10 21.09
CA ILE A 17 18.54 -0.92 20.28
C ILE A 17 18.37 -2.31 20.90
N LEU A 18 18.46 -2.44 22.23
CA LEU A 18 18.23 -3.73 22.91
C LEU A 18 16.77 -4.19 22.84
N THR A 19 15.79 -3.30 22.96
CA THR A 19 14.38 -3.67 22.79
C THR A 19 14.07 -4.02 21.34
N GLY A 20 14.62 -3.32 20.37
CA GLY A 20 14.51 -3.68 18.94
C GLY A 20 15.17 -5.04 18.64
N THR A 21 16.28 -5.38 19.29
CA THR A 21 16.98 -6.65 19.12
C THR A 21 16.31 -7.82 19.86
N ILE A 22 15.68 -7.57 21.00
CA ILE A 22 14.97 -8.62 21.77
C ILE A 22 13.67 -9.03 21.07
N PHE A 23 13.00 -8.11 20.35
CA PHE A 23 11.84 -8.47 19.53
C PHE A 23 12.17 -9.32 18.29
N GLN A 24 13.45 -9.41 17.90
CA GLN A 24 13.89 -10.20 16.74
C GLN A 24 14.42 -11.61 17.10
N ILE A 25 14.48 -12.02 18.37
CA ILE A 25 15.14 -13.29 18.79
C ILE A 25 14.13 -14.34 19.28
N VAL A 26 13.04 -14.55 18.58
CA VAL A 26 12.25 -15.78 18.82
C VAL A 26 12.10 -16.55 17.52
N THR A 27 13.02 -17.47 17.31
CA THR A 27 13.00 -18.41 16.16
C THR A 27 12.47 -19.77 16.57
N VAL A 28 11.57 -20.31 15.77
CA VAL A 28 11.08 -21.69 15.89
C VAL A 28 11.54 -22.53 14.70
N LYS A 29 12.13 -23.69 15.02
CA LYS A 29 12.51 -24.71 14.05
C LYS A 29 11.26 -25.46 13.56
N GLY A 30 10.93 -25.36 12.27
CA GLY A 30 9.97 -26.25 11.60
C GLY A 30 10.67 -27.25 10.71
N LYS A 31 10.32 -28.52 10.81
CA LYS A 31 10.74 -29.58 9.87
C LYS A 31 9.86 -29.54 8.63
N ASN A 32 10.50 -29.49 7.47
CA ASN A 32 9.84 -29.60 6.17
C ASN A 32 9.29 -31.00 5.94
N ASN A 33 8.00 -31.13 5.68
CA ASN A 33 7.43 -32.13 4.81
C ASN A 33 6.37 -31.42 3.98
N VAL A 34 6.65 -31.29 2.70
CA VAL A 34 5.76 -30.71 1.71
C VAL A 34 4.82 -31.81 1.24
N GLU A 35 3.59 -31.79 1.69
CA GLU A 35 2.48 -32.36 0.92
C GLU A 35 1.64 -31.18 0.40
N GLN A 36 1.72 -31.00 -0.90
CA GLN A 36 0.87 -30.07 -1.63
C GLN A 36 -0.56 -30.58 -1.65
N THR A 37 -1.41 -30.03 -0.81
CA THR A 37 -2.84 -29.91 -1.10
C THR A 37 -3.40 -28.70 -0.36
N GLN A 38 -3.88 -27.80 -1.13
CA GLN A 38 -4.65 -26.62 -0.85
C GLN A 38 -5.56 -26.74 0.38
N ASN A 39 -5.08 -26.22 1.50
CA ASN A 39 -5.89 -25.80 2.61
C ASN A 39 -5.33 -24.50 3.15
N LEU A 40 -5.51 -23.41 2.38
CA LEU A 40 -5.16 -22.04 2.75
C LEU A 40 -5.91 -21.55 4.02
N SER A 41 -6.74 -22.40 4.62
CA SER A 41 -7.56 -22.06 5.79
C SER A 41 -6.87 -22.29 7.15
N LYS A 42 -5.65 -22.85 7.19
CA LYS A 42 -4.91 -22.99 8.46
C LYS A 42 -3.58 -22.25 8.36
N PRO A 43 -3.37 -21.22 9.18
CA PRO A 43 -2.04 -20.62 9.28
C PRO A 43 -1.05 -21.68 9.74
N PRO A 44 0.17 -21.69 9.21
CA PRO A 44 1.24 -22.48 9.78
C PRO A 44 1.39 -22.13 11.27
N SER A 45 1.51 -23.13 12.11
CA SER A 45 1.59 -23.01 13.57
C SER A 45 2.84 -22.29 14.09
N SER A 46 3.60 -21.66 13.22
CA SER A 46 4.90 -21.00 13.49
C SER A 46 4.91 -19.48 13.41
N TYR A 47 3.77 -18.82 13.32
CA TYR A 47 3.73 -17.35 13.31
C TYR A 47 3.91 -16.80 14.72
N LEU A 48 5.14 -16.55 15.09
CA LEU A 48 5.49 -15.86 16.34
C LEU A 48 5.52 -14.33 16.20
N LEU A 49 5.36 -13.81 15.00
CA LEU A 49 5.31 -12.37 14.78
C LEU A 49 3.86 -11.91 14.79
N PRO A 50 3.51 -10.90 15.61
CA PRO A 50 2.13 -10.39 15.71
C PRO A 50 1.58 -9.78 14.43
N PHE A 51 2.38 -9.69 13.37
CA PHE A 51 2.10 -8.98 12.12
C PHE A 51 1.54 -9.84 11.00
N ARG A 52 1.51 -11.17 11.18
CA ARG A 52 0.96 -12.11 10.20
C ARG A 52 -0.28 -12.75 10.79
N GLN A 53 -1.41 -12.18 10.49
CA GLN A 53 -2.70 -12.73 10.93
C GLN A 53 -3.44 -13.32 9.75
N VAL A 54 -4.27 -14.29 10.06
CA VAL A 54 -5.23 -14.80 9.08
C VAL A 54 -6.22 -13.68 8.78
N LEU A 55 -6.42 -13.37 7.52
CA LEU A 55 -7.46 -12.48 7.08
C LEU A 55 -8.83 -13.16 7.28
N LYS A 56 -9.71 -12.51 8.02
CA LYS A 56 -11.07 -13.00 8.26
C LYS A 56 -12.05 -12.21 7.38
N PRO A 57 -13.17 -12.81 7.00
CA PRO A 57 -14.16 -12.08 6.19
C PRO A 57 -14.63 -10.75 6.79
N ASN A 58 -14.65 -10.63 8.12
CA ASN A 58 -15.02 -9.37 8.78
C ASN A 58 -13.91 -8.30 8.69
N ASP A 59 -12.68 -8.68 8.42
CA ASP A 59 -11.58 -7.74 8.24
C ASP A 59 -11.59 -7.12 6.83
N GLU A 60 -12.25 -7.80 5.89
CA GLU A 60 -12.35 -7.36 4.49
C GLU A 60 -13.62 -6.51 4.25
N GLY A 61 -14.61 -6.65 5.13
CA GLY A 61 -15.87 -5.94 5.04
C GLY A 61 -15.81 -4.51 5.58
N SER A 62 -16.94 -3.84 5.52
CA SER A 62 -17.08 -2.46 6.00
C SER A 62 -16.92 -2.36 7.51
N HIS A 63 -16.18 -1.35 7.95
CA HIS A 63 -15.98 -0.95 9.34
C HIS A 63 -16.76 0.34 9.70
N GLN A 64 -17.50 0.91 8.75
CA GLN A 64 -18.25 2.17 8.92
C GLN A 64 -19.36 2.11 9.99
N SER A 65 -19.79 0.92 10.40
CA SER A 65 -20.69 0.76 11.55
C SER A 65 -20.05 1.19 12.88
N ASN A 66 -18.73 1.24 12.95
CA ASN A 66 -18.02 1.82 14.06
C ASN A 66 -17.91 3.34 13.87
N PHE A 67 -18.64 4.11 14.66
CA PHE A 67 -18.66 5.58 14.61
C PHE A 67 -17.27 6.24 14.81
N LEU A 68 -16.26 5.46 15.20
CA LEU A 68 -14.87 5.92 15.30
C LEU A 68 -14.12 5.82 13.97
N ILE A 69 -14.63 5.08 13.01
CA ILE A 69 -14.02 4.99 11.68
C ILE A 69 -14.48 6.18 10.86
N THR A 70 -13.53 6.94 10.35
CA THR A 70 -13.80 8.15 9.56
C THR A 70 -13.31 8.04 8.14
N GLN A 71 -12.41 7.09 7.88
CA GLN A 71 -11.89 6.83 6.56
C GLN A 71 -11.71 5.34 6.37
N GLU A 72 -12.09 4.85 5.19
CA GLU A 72 -11.97 3.45 4.81
C GLU A 72 -11.82 3.36 3.31
N TRP A 73 -10.88 2.51 2.82
CA TRP A 73 -10.71 2.31 1.39
C TRP A 73 -10.36 0.89 1.03
N TRP A 74 -10.76 0.50 -0.17
CA TRP A 74 -10.41 -0.73 -0.85
C TRP A 74 -9.67 -0.36 -2.14
N TYR A 75 -8.41 -0.73 -2.23
CA TYR A 75 -7.51 -0.39 -3.32
C TYR A 75 -7.06 -1.63 -4.07
N TYR A 76 -6.99 -1.51 -5.37
CA TYR A 76 -6.56 -2.54 -6.30
C TYR A 76 -5.69 -1.91 -7.36
N ASN A 77 -4.55 -2.55 -7.69
CA ASN A 77 -3.84 -2.27 -8.92
C ASN A 77 -3.45 -3.53 -9.64
N ALA A 78 -3.18 -3.42 -10.93
CA ALA A 78 -2.73 -4.53 -11.78
C ALA A 78 -1.70 -4.05 -12.80
N PHE A 79 -0.84 -4.97 -13.21
CA PHE A 79 0.07 -4.85 -14.31
C PHE A 79 -0.08 -6.07 -15.23
N PHE A 80 -0.43 -5.83 -16.47
CA PHE A 80 -0.74 -6.87 -17.44
C PHE A 80 0.53 -7.29 -18.17
N ASN A 81 1.40 -8.04 -17.51
CA ASN A 81 2.74 -8.42 -17.98
C ASN A 81 2.81 -9.78 -18.66
N GLU A 82 1.76 -10.59 -18.55
CA GLU A 82 1.76 -11.93 -19.11
C GLU A 82 1.77 -11.89 -20.66
N PRO A 83 2.44 -12.85 -21.32
CA PRO A 83 2.57 -12.85 -22.77
C PRO A 83 1.27 -12.97 -23.56
N ASP A 84 0.22 -13.54 -22.94
CA ASP A 84 -1.10 -13.72 -23.51
C ASP A 84 -2.06 -12.55 -23.24
N SER A 85 -1.61 -11.54 -22.51
CA SER A 85 -2.37 -10.32 -22.29
C SER A 85 -2.40 -9.45 -23.56
N GLU A 86 -3.61 -9.08 -24.03
CA GLU A 86 -3.77 -8.20 -25.18
C GLU A 86 -3.38 -6.73 -24.88
N LEU A 87 -3.50 -6.32 -23.60
CA LEU A 87 -2.99 -5.03 -23.12
C LEU A 87 -1.66 -5.19 -22.39
N ARG A 88 -0.71 -5.87 -23.03
CA ARG A 88 0.59 -6.15 -22.41
C ARG A 88 1.33 -4.85 -22.06
N ASN A 89 1.93 -4.82 -20.85
CA ASN A 89 2.62 -3.69 -20.24
C ASN A 89 1.74 -2.51 -19.85
N TRP A 90 0.43 -2.63 -19.99
CA TRP A 90 -0.49 -1.66 -19.42
C TRP A 90 -0.68 -1.91 -17.93
N SER A 91 -1.12 -0.89 -17.21
CA SER A 91 -1.42 -0.97 -15.78
C SER A 91 -2.73 -0.30 -15.44
N LEU A 92 -3.34 -0.77 -14.36
CA LEU A 92 -4.64 -0.32 -13.87
C LEU A 92 -4.56 0.01 -12.39
N MET A 93 -5.27 1.05 -11.97
CA MET A 93 -5.54 1.37 -10.57
C MET A 93 -7.04 1.58 -10.37
N ILE A 94 -7.59 1.01 -9.29
CA ILE A 94 -8.99 1.21 -8.88
C ILE A 94 -9.01 1.36 -7.36
N SER A 95 -9.72 2.38 -6.86
CA SER A 95 -9.90 2.58 -5.44
C SER A 95 -11.29 3.09 -5.09
N PHE A 96 -11.90 2.49 -4.08
CA PHE A 96 -13.17 2.91 -3.48
C PHE A 96 -12.86 3.48 -2.09
N ASN A 97 -13.13 4.77 -1.87
CA ASN A 97 -12.72 5.48 -0.67
C ASN A 97 -13.89 6.16 0.01
N GLN A 98 -14.21 5.74 1.23
CA GLN A 98 -15.15 6.42 2.12
C GLN A 98 -14.35 7.32 3.06
N MET A 99 -14.37 8.64 2.83
CA MET A 99 -13.51 9.59 3.52
C MET A 99 -14.25 10.42 4.58
N GLY A 100 -15.41 9.96 4.99
CA GLY A 100 -16.21 10.54 6.07
C GLY A 100 -17.05 11.76 5.66
N ILE A 101 -16.46 12.72 5.00
CA ILE A 101 -17.14 13.92 4.47
C ILE A 101 -17.31 13.89 2.96
N GLU A 102 -16.47 13.14 2.27
CA GLU A 102 -16.44 13.06 0.83
C GLU A 102 -16.02 11.64 0.43
N ASP A 103 -16.82 10.97 -0.38
CA ASP A 103 -16.44 9.68 -0.95
C ASP A 103 -15.68 9.92 -2.24
N MET A 104 -14.73 9.03 -2.54
CA MET A 104 -13.94 9.13 -3.77
C MET A 104 -13.86 7.77 -4.45
N PHE A 105 -14.10 7.77 -5.75
CA PHE A 105 -13.87 6.64 -6.62
C PHE A 105 -12.79 7.01 -7.63
N PHE A 106 -11.79 6.15 -7.74
CA PHE A 106 -10.70 6.29 -8.70
C PHE A 106 -10.67 5.07 -9.60
N MET A 107 -10.48 5.28 -10.89
CA MET A 107 -10.11 4.27 -11.85
C MET A 107 -9.21 4.92 -12.89
N THR A 108 -8.01 4.41 -13.09
CA THR A 108 -7.10 4.92 -14.12
C THR A 108 -6.42 3.76 -14.82
N LEU A 109 -6.52 3.74 -16.11
CA LEU A 109 -5.81 2.83 -17.01
C LEU A 109 -4.64 3.59 -17.63
N TYR A 110 -3.45 3.03 -17.53
CA TYR A 110 -2.22 3.56 -18.11
C TYR A 110 -1.79 2.64 -19.26
N ASP A 111 -1.44 3.23 -20.39
CA ASP A 111 -0.96 2.50 -21.55
C ASP A 111 0.52 2.06 -21.40
N ASP A 112 1.04 1.34 -22.38
CA ASP A 112 2.43 0.87 -22.41
C ASP A 112 3.46 1.99 -22.66
N GLU A 113 3.03 3.14 -23.19
CA GLU A 113 3.83 4.36 -23.23
C GLU A 113 3.80 5.11 -21.90
N ASN A 114 3.05 4.57 -20.94
CA ASN A 114 2.88 5.07 -19.59
C ASN A 114 2.24 6.46 -19.53
N LYS A 115 1.22 6.63 -20.34
CA LYS A 115 0.30 7.76 -20.25
C LYS A 115 -1.00 7.28 -19.62
N SER A 116 -1.68 8.18 -18.92
CA SER A 116 -3.07 7.95 -18.55
C SER A 116 -3.90 7.80 -19.82
N TYR A 117 -4.65 6.73 -19.91
CA TYR A 117 -5.42 6.40 -21.12
C TYR A 117 -6.90 6.66 -20.94
N GLY A 118 -7.39 6.55 -19.75
CA GLY A 118 -8.80 6.76 -19.42
C GLY A 118 -9.15 6.18 -18.07
N GLY A 119 -10.35 6.42 -17.64
CA GLY A 119 -10.90 5.96 -16.38
C GLY A 119 -11.86 6.95 -15.75
N SER A 120 -11.90 7.01 -14.43
CA SER A 120 -12.81 7.84 -13.66
C SER A 120 -12.17 8.43 -12.42
N PHE A 121 -12.55 9.66 -12.12
CA PHE A 121 -12.33 10.28 -10.82
C PHE A 121 -13.59 11.00 -10.38
N SER A 122 -14.14 10.59 -9.23
CA SER A 122 -15.35 11.20 -8.65
C SER A 122 -15.14 11.48 -7.17
N LYS A 123 -15.68 12.62 -6.72
CA LYS A 123 -15.67 13.09 -5.32
C LYS A 123 -17.09 13.53 -4.95
N ILE A 124 -17.91 12.64 -4.44
CA ILE A 124 -19.28 12.97 -4.05
C ILE A 124 -19.64 12.22 -2.76
N SER A 125 -19.99 12.95 -1.71
CA SER A 125 -20.38 12.38 -0.41
C SER A 125 -21.50 11.38 -0.50
N GLY A 126 -21.39 10.26 0.23
CA GLY A 126 -22.42 9.25 0.40
C GLY A 126 -22.68 8.40 -0.84
N THR A 127 -21.75 8.38 -1.80
CA THR A 127 -21.88 7.59 -3.04
C THR A 127 -21.27 6.21 -2.94
N ILE A 128 -20.28 6.02 -2.06
CA ILE A 128 -19.71 4.70 -1.80
C ILE A 128 -20.58 3.96 -0.79
N GLN A 129 -21.04 2.79 -1.18
CA GLN A 129 -21.79 1.87 -0.33
C GLN A 129 -20.92 0.67 -0.01
N SER A 130 -20.80 0.33 1.25
CA SER A 130 -20.02 -0.82 1.69
C SER A 130 -20.77 -1.67 2.71
N SER A 131 -20.48 -2.96 2.77
CA SER A 131 -21.01 -3.89 3.75
C SER A 131 -20.03 -5.03 4.01
N GLY A 132 -20.37 -5.93 4.91
CA GLY A 132 -19.62 -7.15 5.23
C GLY A 132 -20.56 -8.33 5.50
N PRO A 133 -20.03 -9.52 5.76
CA PRO A 133 -18.61 -9.92 5.72
C PRO A 133 -18.06 -10.04 4.29
N GLY A 134 -16.73 -10.02 4.17
CA GLY A 134 -16.02 -9.97 2.89
C GLY A 134 -16.05 -8.60 2.23
N VAL A 135 -15.29 -8.42 1.18
CA VAL A 135 -15.36 -7.22 0.36
C VAL A 135 -16.73 -7.15 -0.31
N ASN A 136 -17.42 -6.05 -0.11
CA ASN A 136 -18.64 -5.69 -0.83
C ASN A 136 -18.77 -4.17 -0.81
N VAL A 137 -18.11 -3.53 -1.76
CA VAL A 137 -18.08 -2.09 -1.92
C VAL A 137 -18.58 -1.71 -3.30
N ARG A 138 -19.32 -0.61 -3.39
CA ARG A 138 -19.98 -0.15 -4.63
C ARG A 138 -19.92 1.34 -4.78
N TYR A 139 -19.77 1.76 -6.02
CA TYR A 139 -19.94 3.13 -6.50
C TYR A 139 -20.74 3.09 -7.79
N ASN A 140 -21.96 3.59 -7.81
CA ASN A 140 -22.89 3.46 -8.94
C ASN A 140 -22.99 2.00 -9.40
N THR A 141 -22.61 1.71 -10.64
CA THR A 141 -22.53 0.38 -11.24
C THR A 141 -21.24 -0.34 -10.92
N SER A 142 -20.19 0.38 -10.55
CA SER A 142 -18.88 -0.18 -10.21
C SER A 142 -18.89 -0.85 -8.84
N TYR A 143 -18.19 -1.99 -8.70
CA TYR A 143 -18.12 -2.71 -7.44
C TYR A 143 -16.85 -3.56 -7.32
N ALA A 144 -16.50 -3.86 -6.07
CA ALA A 144 -15.60 -4.96 -5.74
C ALA A 144 -16.30 -5.87 -4.74
N ILE A 145 -16.27 -7.19 -4.99
CA ILE A 145 -16.87 -8.21 -4.14
C ILE A 145 -15.94 -9.42 -4.01
N GLY A 146 -15.96 -10.08 -2.87
CA GLY A 146 -15.23 -11.32 -2.67
C GLY A 146 -14.80 -11.53 -1.24
N ILE A 147 -14.10 -12.63 -1.05
CA ILE A 147 -13.48 -13.04 0.22
C ILE A 147 -12.13 -13.65 -0.12
N TYR A 148 -11.10 -13.33 0.68
CA TYR A 148 -9.79 -13.94 0.54
C TYR A 148 -9.90 -15.46 0.32
N PRO A 149 -9.26 -16.02 -0.71
CA PRO A 149 -8.24 -15.40 -1.56
C PRO A 149 -8.78 -14.86 -2.91
N ASN A 150 -10.09 -14.70 -3.11
CA ASN A 150 -10.65 -14.36 -4.41
C ASN A 150 -11.56 -13.16 -4.35
N TRP A 151 -11.33 -12.20 -5.28
CA TRP A 151 -12.16 -11.03 -5.46
C TRP A 151 -12.50 -10.82 -6.92
N HIS A 152 -13.61 -10.18 -7.15
CA HIS A 152 -14.08 -9.79 -8.49
C HIS A 152 -14.36 -8.29 -8.49
N ILE A 153 -13.82 -7.60 -9.45
CA ILE A 153 -13.94 -6.15 -9.62
C ILE A 153 -14.59 -5.87 -10.96
N TYR A 154 -15.69 -5.13 -10.91
CA TYR A 154 -16.30 -4.50 -12.06
C TYR A 154 -16.24 -3.00 -11.88
N ALA A 155 -15.69 -2.29 -12.83
CA ALA A 155 -15.62 -0.84 -12.79
C ALA A 155 -15.85 -0.24 -14.17
N GLU A 156 -16.67 0.80 -14.21
CA GLU A 156 -16.94 1.52 -15.44
C GLU A 156 -17.06 3.00 -15.15
N ASP A 157 -16.48 3.77 -16.00
CA ASP A 157 -16.74 5.21 -16.19
C ASP A 157 -15.84 5.72 -17.34
N GLY A 158 -16.10 6.92 -17.80
CA GLY A 158 -15.40 7.51 -18.92
C GLY A 158 -15.17 9.01 -18.78
N ASN A 159 -14.88 9.49 -17.54
CA ASN A 159 -14.71 10.92 -17.34
C ASN A 159 -13.24 11.40 -17.35
N LEU A 160 -12.29 10.48 -17.59
CA LEU A 160 -10.88 10.78 -17.81
C LEU A 160 -10.49 10.48 -19.25
N ASP A 161 -9.73 11.39 -19.88
CA ASP A 161 -9.09 11.24 -21.19
C ASP A 161 -10.04 10.84 -22.35
N GLU A 162 -11.34 11.16 -22.24
CA GLU A 162 -12.38 10.98 -23.27
C GLU A 162 -12.63 9.51 -23.69
N ASN A 163 -12.06 8.52 -23.01
CA ASN A 163 -12.30 7.11 -23.28
C ASN A 163 -13.31 6.52 -22.30
N ASN A 164 -14.20 5.69 -22.81
CA ASN A 164 -15.10 4.87 -22.00
C ASN A 164 -14.39 3.56 -21.65
N ILE A 165 -14.07 3.39 -20.37
CA ILE A 165 -13.38 2.21 -19.87
C ILE A 165 -14.36 1.37 -19.04
N THR A 166 -14.43 0.08 -19.34
CA THR A 166 -15.09 -0.92 -18.49
C THR A 166 -14.08 -2.00 -18.10
N VAL A 167 -13.97 -2.27 -16.83
CA VAL A 167 -13.07 -3.27 -16.26
C VAL A 167 -13.92 -4.39 -15.67
N ASN A 168 -13.60 -5.63 -16.01
CA ASN A 168 -14.25 -6.83 -15.49
C ASN A 168 -13.20 -7.88 -15.21
N ILE A 169 -12.62 -7.85 -14.02
CA ILE A 169 -11.43 -8.63 -13.67
C ILE A 169 -11.59 -9.37 -12.35
N SER A 170 -10.88 -10.48 -12.24
CA SER A 170 -10.77 -11.30 -11.05
C SER A 170 -9.37 -11.22 -10.48
N TYR A 171 -9.28 -11.11 -9.16
CA TYR A 171 -8.06 -11.21 -8.39
C TYR A 171 -8.06 -12.49 -7.60
N LYS A 172 -6.93 -13.19 -7.60
CA LYS A 172 -6.69 -14.35 -6.76
C LYS A 172 -5.37 -14.19 -6.05
N ALA A 173 -5.41 -14.13 -4.72
CA ALA A 173 -4.21 -13.98 -3.92
C ALA A 173 -3.21 -15.09 -4.15
N SER A 174 -1.98 -14.71 -4.49
CA SER A 174 -0.80 -15.58 -4.63
C SER A 174 0.19 -15.38 -3.48
N SER A 175 -0.04 -14.38 -2.62
CA SER A 175 0.73 -14.14 -1.40
C SER A 175 -0.14 -14.12 -0.16
N LEU A 176 0.50 -14.30 1.00
CA LEU A 176 -0.19 -14.19 2.28
C LEU A 176 -0.55 -12.74 2.60
N PRO A 177 -1.66 -12.50 3.33
CA PRO A 177 -2.01 -11.16 3.79
C PRO A 177 -0.98 -10.66 4.80
N LEU A 178 -0.61 -9.39 4.68
CA LEU A 178 0.30 -8.70 5.56
C LEU A 178 -0.42 -7.57 6.27
N TRP A 179 -0.31 -7.55 7.59
CA TRP A 179 -0.85 -6.51 8.42
C TRP A 179 0.22 -5.51 8.84
N PHE A 180 -0.09 -4.23 8.77
CA PHE A 180 0.81 -3.18 9.21
C PHE A 180 0.96 -3.18 10.72
N VAL A 181 2.20 -3.01 11.19
CA VAL A 181 2.61 -3.15 12.59
C VAL A 181 1.75 -2.33 13.55
N PHE A 182 1.38 -1.13 13.16
CA PHE A 182 0.61 -0.21 14.01
C PHE A 182 -0.90 -0.31 13.83
N ASN A 183 -1.36 -1.15 12.90
CA ASN A 183 -2.74 -1.24 12.47
C ASN A 183 -3.24 -2.69 12.41
N THR A 184 -2.88 -3.48 13.41
CA THR A 184 -3.33 -4.87 13.51
C THR A 184 -4.75 -4.95 14.11
N GLY A 185 -5.76 -4.42 13.47
CA GLY A 185 -7.13 -4.25 13.99
C GLY A 185 -7.74 -5.44 14.76
N HIS A 186 -7.12 -6.60 14.68
CA HIS A 186 -7.59 -7.84 15.25
C HIS A 186 -7.43 -7.99 16.76
N ASN A 187 -6.34 -7.51 17.34
CA ASN A 187 -6.00 -7.75 18.75
C ASN A 187 -6.20 -6.55 19.64
N MET A 188 -6.42 -5.39 19.06
CA MET A 188 -6.72 -4.19 19.83
C MET A 188 -8.20 -3.84 19.67
N ARG A 189 -9.05 -4.47 20.47
CA ARG A 189 -10.48 -4.07 20.61
C ARG A 189 -10.68 -2.56 20.86
N LEU A 190 -9.61 -1.85 21.11
CA LEU A 190 -9.57 -0.40 21.37
C LEU A 190 -8.93 0.40 20.23
N SER A 191 -8.30 -0.23 19.23
CA SER A 191 -7.77 0.50 18.08
C SER A 191 -8.82 0.56 16.97
N PRO A 192 -9.34 1.73 16.64
CA PRO A 192 -10.29 1.88 15.55
C PRO A 192 -9.58 1.92 14.18
N ALA A 193 -8.47 1.23 14.02
CA ALA A 193 -7.68 1.26 12.80
C ALA A 193 -7.23 -0.13 12.38
N GLY A 194 -7.20 -0.39 11.11
CA GLY A 194 -6.59 -1.57 10.51
C GLY A 194 -6.09 -1.28 9.11
N HIS A 195 -5.06 -2.02 8.71
CA HIS A 195 -4.53 -1.97 7.37
C HIS A 195 -3.86 -3.29 7.04
N TYR A 196 -4.29 -3.93 5.98
CA TYR A 196 -3.62 -5.09 5.42
C TYR A 196 -3.41 -4.92 3.92
N CYS A 197 -2.44 -5.65 3.37
CA CYS A 197 -2.27 -5.79 1.94
C CYS A 197 -1.97 -7.24 1.52
N ILE A 198 -2.24 -7.52 0.26
CA ILE A 198 -1.85 -8.73 -0.48
C ILE A 198 -0.89 -8.26 -1.56
N MET A 199 0.40 -8.58 -1.41
CA MET A 199 1.44 -8.07 -2.31
C MET A 199 1.37 -8.66 -3.71
N ASN A 200 0.84 -9.86 -3.86
CA ASN A 200 0.73 -10.53 -5.16
C ASN A 200 -0.63 -11.20 -5.31
N CYS A 201 -1.30 -10.85 -6.40
CA CYS A 201 -2.52 -11.50 -6.87
C CYS A 201 -2.35 -11.86 -8.34
N GLU A 202 -2.78 -13.05 -8.73
CA GLU A 202 -3.06 -13.37 -10.13
C GLU A 202 -4.28 -12.55 -10.58
N VAL A 203 -4.16 -11.83 -11.69
CA VAL A 203 -5.24 -10.99 -12.23
C VAL A 203 -5.59 -11.45 -13.63
N THR A 204 -6.87 -11.75 -13.85
CA THR A 204 -7.39 -12.20 -15.16
C THR A 204 -8.75 -11.58 -15.42
N GLY A 205 -9.07 -11.36 -16.69
CA GLY A 205 -10.38 -10.87 -17.10
C GLY A 205 -10.35 -10.07 -18.39
N GLU A 206 -11.19 -9.06 -18.47
CA GLU A 206 -11.40 -8.26 -19.67
C GLU A 206 -11.43 -6.76 -19.33
N ILE A 207 -10.86 -5.97 -20.23
CA ILE A 207 -10.99 -4.51 -20.24
C ILE A 207 -11.61 -4.12 -21.56
N LYS A 208 -12.73 -3.40 -21.50
CA LYS A 208 -13.35 -2.81 -22.67
C LYS A 208 -12.93 -1.34 -22.75
N ILE A 209 -12.37 -0.95 -23.89
CA ILE A 209 -12.02 0.43 -24.21
C ILE A 209 -12.89 0.88 -25.36
N ASN A 210 -13.78 1.83 -25.09
CA ASN A 210 -14.87 2.20 -26.02
C ASN A 210 -15.68 0.95 -26.39
N GLU A 211 -15.60 0.49 -27.64
CA GLU A 211 -16.35 -0.69 -28.12
C GLU A 211 -15.49 -1.96 -28.26
N ILE A 212 -14.18 -1.88 -27.96
CA ILE A 212 -13.23 -3.00 -28.14
C ILE A 212 -12.97 -3.66 -26.80
N VAL A 213 -13.11 -4.97 -26.76
CA VAL A 213 -12.82 -5.81 -25.57
C VAL A 213 -11.45 -6.43 -25.73
N TYR A 214 -10.64 -6.35 -24.68
CA TYR A 214 -9.28 -6.90 -24.57
C TYR A 214 -9.22 -7.89 -23.43
N SER A 215 -8.71 -9.09 -23.67
CA SER A 215 -8.40 -10.04 -22.61
C SER A 215 -7.12 -9.63 -21.91
N VAL A 216 -7.12 -9.66 -20.57
CA VAL A 216 -5.97 -9.25 -19.75
C VAL A 216 -5.57 -10.32 -18.77
N HIS A 217 -4.26 -10.46 -18.60
CA HIS A 217 -3.64 -11.36 -17.64
C HIS A 217 -2.36 -10.73 -17.06
N GLY A 218 -2.19 -10.81 -15.74
CA GLY A 218 -1.03 -10.22 -15.08
C GLY A 218 -1.00 -10.40 -13.59
N VAL A 219 -0.25 -9.54 -12.93
CA VAL A 219 -0.11 -9.50 -11.47
C VAL A 219 -0.75 -8.25 -10.89
N GLY A 220 -1.21 -8.33 -9.66
CA GLY A 220 -1.85 -7.22 -9.00
C GLY A 220 -1.58 -7.18 -7.50
N TYR A 221 -2.02 -6.09 -6.91
CA TYR A 221 -1.96 -5.79 -5.49
C TYR A 221 -3.34 -5.41 -4.98
N HIS A 222 -3.65 -5.81 -3.76
CA HIS A 222 -4.86 -5.42 -3.06
C HIS A 222 -4.53 -4.96 -1.66
N GLU A 223 -5.19 -3.88 -1.21
CA GLU A 223 -5.17 -3.47 0.18
C GLU A 223 -6.53 -3.00 0.64
N HIS A 224 -6.73 -3.07 1.95
CA HIS A 224 -7.87 -2.50 2.63
C HIS A 224 -7.43 -1.82 3.91
N SER A 225 -7.89 -0.61 4.11
CA SER A 225 -7.55 0.24 5.24
C SER A 225 -8.75 0.91 5.84
N TRP A 226 -8.76 1.06 7.16
CA TRP A 226 -9.76 1.85 7.89
C TRP A 226 -9.13 2.56 9.08
N PHE A 227 -9.47 3.82 9.28
CA PHE A 227 -8.85 4.68 10.29
C PHE A 227 -9.83 5.64 10.93
N ASN A 228 -9.51 6.05 12.16
CA ASN A 228 -10.08 7.22 12.79
C ASN A 228 -9.05 8.35 12.81
N PHE A 229 -9.19 9.27 11.90
CA PHE A 229 -8.33 10.45 11.82
C PHE A 229 -8.81 11.65 12.63
N LEU A 230 -9.93 11.54 13.33
CA LEU A 230 -10.42 12.63 14.15
C LEU A 230 -9.48 12.89 15.31
N SER A 231 -8.71 13.96 15.23
CA SER A 231 -7.96 14.49 16.36
C SER A 231 -8.91 14.99 17.47
N LYS A 232 -8.36 15.12 18.68
CA LYS A 232 -9.14 15.68 19.81
C LYS A 232 -9.70 17.07 19.49
N LYS A 233 -9.00 17.88 18.70
CA LYS A 233 -9.44 19.19 18.20
C LYS A 233 -10.58 19.07 17.17
N GLN A 234 -10.54 18.09 16.31
CA GLN A 234 -11.58 17.84 15.31
C GLN A 234 -12.89 17.37 15.94
N LYS A 235 -12.84 16.54 17.00
CA LYS A 235 -14.03 16.18 17.77
C LYS A 235 -14.73 17.39 18.41
N ILE A 236 -13.95 18.35 18.88
CA ILE A 236 -14.49 19.61 19.45
C ILE A 236 -15.03 20.53 18.34
N GLY A 237 -14.39 20.55 17.16
CA GLY A 237 -14.84 21.35 16.02
C GLY A 237 -16.18 20.86 15.44
N ILE A 238 -16.41 19.55 15.38
CA ILE A 238 -17.69 18.99 14.91
C ILE A 238 -18.86 19.40 15.84
N GLN A 239 -18.62 19.57 17.13
CA GLN A 239 -19.63 20.06 18.08
C GLN A 239 -19.95 21.54 17.93
N ASN A 240 -19.05 22.32 17.33
CA ASN A 240 -19.19 23.77 17.13
C ASN A 240 -19.30 24.15 15.65
N MET A 241 -20.03 23.40 14.84
CA MET A 241 -20.17 23.58 13.38
C MET A 241 -20.68 24.97 12.97
N GLY A 242 -19.80 25.94 13.12
CA GLY A 242 -19.92 27.26 12.58
C GLY A 242 -18.55 27.73 12.10
N GLN A 243 -18.18 27.41 10.87
CA GLN A 243 -17.16 28.09 10.05
C GLN A 243 -15.67 27.80 10.28
N GLU A 244 -15.22 26.78 10.95
CA GLU A 244 -13.82 26.41 10.79
C GLU A 244 -13.72 25.19 9.88
N GLN A 245 -13.24 25.39 8.67
CA GLN A 245 -12.76 24.30 7.80
C GLN A 245 -11.78 23.47 8.61
N ILE A 246 -12.17 22.25 8.90
CA ILE A 246 -11.36 21.33 9.65
C ILE A 246 -10.15 21.00 8.78
N VAL A 247 -9.04 21.56 9.14
CA VAL A 247 -7.79 21.33 8.47
C VAL A 247 -7.34 19.93 8.81
N PHE A 248 -7.56 18.97 7.92
CA PHE A 248 -6.97 17.64 7.95
C PHE A 248 -5.42 17.66 8.02
N GLN A 249 -4.84 18.83 7.89
CA GLN A 249 -3.43 19.13 7.69
C GLN A 249 -2.49 18.74 8.82
N ASP A 250 -2.99 18.43 10.02
CA ASP A 250 -2.08 18.34 11.16
C ASP A 250 -1.59 16.93 11.52
N ILE A 251 -2.12 15.83 10.94
CA ILE A 251 -1.82 14.49 11.47
C ILE A 251 -1.36 13.45 10.45
N LEU A 252 -1.84 13.50 9.20
CA LEU A 252 -1.51 12.48 8.18
C LEU A 252 -1.30 13.13 6.83
N ASP A 253 -0.26 13.93 6.76
CA ASP A 253 -0.15 14.80 5.61
C ASP A 253 0.57 14.20 4.43
N VAL A 254 1.33 13.11 4.64
CA VAL A 254 2.23 12.69 3.59
C VAL A 254 2.55 11.21 3.74
N TRP A 255 2.35 10.45 2.70
CA TRP A 255 2.92 9.11 2.59
C TRP A 255 3.53 8.88 1.21
N ASP A 256 4.50 8.00 1.20
CA ASP A 256 5.06 7.41 0.00
C ASP A 256 4.81 5.90 0.06
N TRP A 257 4.18 5.35 -0.98
CA TRP A 257 3.67 4.01 -1.02
C TRP A 257 4.01 3.35 -2.34
N PHE A 258 4.58 2.15 -2.29
CA PHE A 258 5.02 1.42 -3.47
C PHE A 258 4.68 -0.06 -3.32
N CYS A 259 3.89 -0.60 -4.22
CA CYS A 259 3.83 -2.03 -4.45
C CYS A 259 4.69 -2.36 -5.68
N ILE A 260 5.56 -3.34 -5.56
CA ILE A 260 6.63 -3.60 -6.52
C ILE A 260 6.65 -5.07 -6.86
N HIS A 261 6.63 -5.36 -8.15
CA HIS A 261 6.78 -6.70 -8.69
C HIS A 261 8.03 -6.76 -9.56
N PHE A 262 8.89 -7.73 -9.32
CA PHE A 262 10.12 -7.91 -10.05
C PHE A 262 9.99 -9.00 -11.11
N ASP A 263 10.70 -8.84 -12.23
CA ASP A 263 10.68 -9.77 -13.37
C ASP A 263 11.12 -11.19 -13.01
N ASN A 264 11.85 -11.34 -11.91
CA ASN A 264 12.28 -12.62 -11.36
C ASN A 264 11.24 -13.30 -10.44
N GLY A 265 10.03 -12.76 -10.36
CA GLY A 265 8.92 -13.26 -9.55
C GLY A 265 8.97 -12.89 -8.07
N TRP A 266 9.86 -11.99 -7.66
CA TRP A 266 9.88 -11.45 -6.31
C TRP A 266 8.89 -10.30 -6.17
N ASP A 267 8.39 -10.11 -4.95
CA ASP A 267 7.53 -8.99 -4.62
C ASP A 267 8.12 -8.16 -3.48
N MET A 268 7.90 -6.85 -3.53
CA MET A 268 8.29 -5.94 -2.47
C MET A 268 7.18 -4.90 -2.24
N PHE A 269 7.00 -4.57 -1.00
CA PHE A 269 6.22 -3.43 -0.57
C PHE A 269 7.15 -2.46 0.17
N ALA A 270 7.00 -1.16 -0.08
CA ALA A 270 7.68 -0.13 0.68
C ALA A 270 6.74 1.05 0.93
N GLY A 271 6.43 1.29 2.18
CA GLY A 271 5.55 2.38 2.59
C GLY A 271 6.11 3.17 3.75
N LYS A 272 6.01 4.48 3.69
CA LYS A 272 6.45 5.36 4.76
C LYS A 272 5.50 6.53 4.91
N MET A 273 5.00 6.72 6.12
CA MET A 273 4.29 7.94 6.50
C MET A 273 5.31 9.03 6.85
N LEU A 274 5.17 10.17 6.23
CA LEU A 274 6.03 11.33 6.44
C LEU A 274 5.20 12.40 7.15
N GLN A 275 5.39 12.56 8.45
CA GLN A 275 4.76 13.66 9.19
C GLN A 275 5.58 14.94 9.02
N ARG A 276 4.95 16.12 9.03
CA ARG A 276 5.61 17.44 8.96
C ARG A 276 6.57 17.69 10.13
N SER A 277 6.41 17.03 11.26
CA SER A 277 7.28 17.24 12.41
C SER A 277 8.68 16.67 12.14
N SER A 278 9.71 17.37 12.61
CA SER A 278 11.11 16.95 12.49
C SER A 278 11.40 15.57 13.11
N LEU A 279 10.55 15.13 14.04
CA LEU A 279 10.59 13.79 14.65
C LEU A 279 10.13 12.69 13.69
N ALA A 280 9.25 12.99 12.77
CA ALA A 280 8.69 12.01 11.86
C ALA A 280 9.66 11.53 10.76
N ARG A 281 10.72 12.27 10.49
CA ARG A 281 11.81 11.79 9.62
C ARG A 281 12.45 10.50 10.14
N PHE A 282 12.26 10.19 11.42
CA PHE A 282 12.75 8.98 12.10
C PHE A 282 11.65 7.94 12.33
N MET A 283 10.40 8.19 11.87
CA MET A 283 9.35 7.18 12.01
C MET A 283 9.69 5.96 11.16
N PRO A 284 9.54 4.76 11.72
CA PRO A 284 9.73 3.56 10.97
C PRO A 284 8.69 3.48 9.83
N GLY A 285 9.09 2.94 8.69
CA GLY A 285 8.19 2.56 7.62
C GLY A 285 7.94 1.05 7.65
N ASN A 286 7.23 0.57 6.64
CA ASN A 286 7.08 -0.86 6.39
C ASN A 286 7.73 -1.17 5.04
N LEU A 287 8.72 -2.05 5.05
CA LEU A 287 9.30 -2.63 3.86
C LEU A 287 9.24 -4.14 4.01
N TRP A 288 8.55 -4.78 3.09
CA TRP A 288 8.45 -6.22 3.01
C TRP A 288 9.00 -6.68 1.67
N ILE A 289 9.74 -7.77 1.68
CA ILE A 289 10.22 -8.40 0.46
C ILE A 289 10.08 -9.91 0.56
N THR A 290 9.64 -10.53 -0.52
CA THR A 290 9.46 -11.97 -0.59
C THR A 290 9.89 -12.51 -1.95
N PRO A 291 10.63 -13.63 -1.99
CA PRO A 291 10.95 -14.32 -3.23
C PRO A 291 9.83 -15.24 -3.74
N ASP A 292 8.80 -15.54 -2.93
CA ASP A 292 7.84 -16.61 -3.18
C ASP A 292 6.43 -16.36 -2.61
N GLY A 293 6.15 -15.15 -2.12
CA GLY A 293 4.86 -14.79 -1.51
C GLY A 293 4.63 -15.36 -0.10
N GLU A 294 5.47 -16.29 0.37
CA GLU A 294 5.34 -16.97 1.66
C GLU A 294 6.46 -16.58 2.65
N ASN A 295 7.70 -16.56 2.15
CA ASN A 295 8.89 -16.25 2.96
C ASN A 295 9.15 -14.75 2.97
N ILE A 296 8.39 -14.03 3.79
CA ILE A 296 8.42 -12.57 3.84
C ILE A 296 9.46 -12.11 4.86
N THR A 297 10.31 -11.20 4.43
CA THR A 297 11.28 -10.53 5.27
C THR A 297 10.89 -9.07 5.45
N GLU A 298 11.00 -8.57 6.68
CA GLU A 298 10.54 -7.24 7.09
C GLU A 298 11.70 -6.33 7.45
N CYS A 299 11.59 -5.06 7.08
CA CYS A 299 12.48 -4.01 7.51
C CYS A 299 11.69 -2.75 7.87
N PHE A 300 11.90 -2.23 9.08
CA PHE A 300 11.23 -1.02 9.54
C PHE A 300 12.07 0.23 9.35
N PHE A 301 13.37 0.09 9.20
CA PHE A 301 14.30 1.20 9.07
C PHE A 301 14.96 1.15 7.70
N PHE A 302 14.46 1.96 6.79
CA PHE A 302 14.98 2.13 5.45
C PHE A 302 14.96 3.60 5.07
N ARG A 303 15.71 3.96 4.05
CA ARG A 303 15.85 5.33 3.60
C ARG A 303 15.22 5.49 2.22
N PHE A 304 14.35 6.50 2.10
CA PHE A 304 13.99 7.10 0.83
C PHE A 304 14.89 8.31 0.58
N GLU A 305 15.42 8.40 -0.62
CA GLU A 305 16.19 9.54 -1.11
C GLU A 305 15.59 9.98 -2.44
N TYR A 306 15.04 11.20 -2.46
CA TYR A 306 14.45 11.77 -3.66
C TYR A 306 15.57 12.30 -4.54
N LEU A 307 15.78 11.66 -5.70
CA LEU A 307 16.86 12.00 -6.62
C LEU A 307 16.43 13.04 -7.65
N GLU A 308 15.16 13.00 -8.05
CA GLU A 308 14.56 13.94 -9.00
C GLU A 308 13.15 14.29 -8.52
N THR A 309 12.75 15.54 -8.68
CA THR A 309 11.42 16.06 -8.40
C THR A 309 10.92 16.89 -9.57
N ILE A 310 9.60 16.99 -9.70
CA ILE A 310 8.93 17.96 -10.58
C ILE A 310 7.95 18.78 -9.75
N GLU A 311 7.68 20.00 -10.18
CA GLU A 311 6.60 20.79 -9.63
C GLU A 311 5.28 20.38 -10.30
N SER A 312 4.26 20.11 -9.50
CA SER A 312 2.92 19.82 -10.00
C SER A 312 2.36 21.04 -10.75
N PRO A 313 1.89 20.87 -11.97
CA PRO A 313 1.28 21.97 -12.72
C PRO A 313 -0.05 22.44 -12.10
N LEU A 314 -0.71 21.61 -11.31
CA LEU A 314 -2.02 21.92 -10.71
C LEU A 314 -1.92 22.51 -9.30
N SER A 315 -0.91 22.15 -8.54
CA SER A 315 -0.82 22.52 -7.10
C SER A 315 0.48 23.22 -6.70
N SER A 316 1.45 23.32 -7.61
CA SER A 316 2.82 23.81 -7.31
C SER A 316 3.55 23.03 -6.20
N ILE A 317 3.10 21.82 -5.91
CA ILE A 317 3.75 20.92 -4.93
C ILE A 317 4.88 20.17 -5.63
N GLU A 318 6.01 20.00 -4.95
CA GLU A 318 7.11 19.17 -5.45
C GLU A 318 6.77 17.68 -5.31
N ILE A 319 6.81 16.95 -6.43
CA ILE A 319 6.53 15.53 -6.54
C ILE A 319 7.82 14.78 -6.85
N PRO A 320 8.26 13.84 -6.03
CA PRO A 320 9.36 12.95 -6.39
C PRO A 320 9.04 12.08 -7.60
N THR A 321 9.90 12.13 -8.60
CA THR A 321 9.78 11.32 -9.83
C THR A 321 10.84 10.23 -9.93
N LYS A 322 11.89 10.32 -9.11
CA LYS A 322 12.91 9.29 -8.98
C LYS A 322 13.33 9.14 -7.53
N ILE A 323 13.15 7.95 -7.00
CA ILE A 323 13.30 7.67 -5.58
C ILE A 323 14.26 6.50 -5.41
N HIS A 324 15.25 6.68 -4.55
CA HIS A 324 16.20 5.63 -4.18
C HIS A 324 15.81 5.05 -2.83
N ILE A 325 15.57 3.74 -2.78
CA ILE A 325 15.27 3.01 -1.55
C ILE A 325 16.50 2.21 -1.16
N ARG A 326 17.01 2.45 0.04
CA ARG A 326 18.12 1.69 0.63
C ARG A 326 17.75 1.14 1.98
N ALA A 327 18.07 -0.14 2.18
CA ALA A 327 17.86 -0.82 3.46
C ALA A 327 19.01 -1.79 3.78
N ILE A 328 19.33 -1.91 5.06
CA ILE A 328 20.24 -2.93 5.58
C ILE A 328 19.54 -3.58 6.77
N PHE A 329 19.28 -4.87 6.70
CA PHE A 329 18.56 -5.59 7.73
C PHE A 329 18.98 -7.05 7.79
N LEU A 330 18.55 -7.76 8.83
CA LEU A 330 18.88 -9.16 9.05
C LEU A 330 17.68 -10.05 8.67
N ASN A 331 17.93 -11.05 7.87
CA ASN A 331 16.99 -12.15 7.74
C ASN A 331 17.15 -13.08 8.95
N THR A 332 16.18 -13.03 9.85
CA THR A 332 16.20 -13.77 11.11
C THR A 332 16.02 -15.28 10.95
N ILE A 333 15.58 -15.73 9.76
CA ILE A 333 15.38 -17.16 9.44
C ILE A 333 16.73 -17.86 9.22
N ILE A 334 17.78 -17.10 8.90
CA ILE A 334 19.10 -17.65 8.56
C ILE A 334 19.99 -17.69 9.80
N THR A 335 20.43 -18.90 10.17
CA THR A 335 21.29 -19.14 11.35
C THR A 335 22.70 -18.59 11.23
N ASN A 336 23.17 -18.28 10.02
CA ASN A 336 24.47 -17.66 9.79
C ASN A 336 24.30 -16.14 9.61
N PRO A 337 24.76 -15.30 10.56
CA PRO A 337 24.55 -13.86 10.51
C PRO A 337 25.20 -13.19 9.29
N LEU A 338 26.28 -13.72 8.75
CA LEU A 338 26.91 -13.16 7.54
C LEU A 338 26.09 -13.42 6.27
N LYS A 339 25.38 -14.54 6.21
CA LYS A 339 24.44 -14.86 5.14
C LYS A 339 23.08 -14.22 5.37
N GLY A 340 22.73 -13.92 6.62
CA GLY A 340 21.48 -13.28 7.01
C GLY A 340 21.47 -11.77 6.77
N LEU A 341 22.62 -11.14 6.50
CA LEU A 341 22.65 -9.70 6.22
C LEU A 341 22.12 -9.42 4.82
N ILE A 342 21.00 -8.72 4.77
CA ILE A 342 20.37 -8.27 3.53
C ILE A 342 20.76 -6.80 3.31
N ARG A 343 21.12 -6.48 2.07
CA ARG A 343 21.34 -5.11 1.60
C ARG A 343 20.49 -4.92 0.36
N LEU A 344 19.57 -3.99 0.45
CA LEU A 344 18.68 -3.58 -0.64
C LEU A 344 19.13 -2.23 -1.16
N ASP A 345 19.18 -2.10 -2.46
CA ASP A 345 19.53 -0.88 -3.18
C ASP A 345 18.71 -0.84 -4.48
N VAL A 346 17.61 -0.11 -4.49
CA VAL A 346 16.70 -0.03 -5.64
C VAL A 346 16.33 1.40 -5.95
N VAL A 347 16.19 1.71 -7.23
CA VAL A 347 15.72 3.00 -7.75
C VAL A 347 14.39 2.80 -8.43
N ILE A 348 13.41 3.56 -8.00
CA ILE A 348 12.09 3.67 -8.61
C ILE A 348 12.07 4.92 -9.46
N LYS A 349 11.63 4.82 -10.69
CA LYS A 349 11.46 5.96 -11.59
C LYS A 349 10.05 5.95 -12.15
N THR A 350 9.33 7.03 -11.94
CA THR A 350 8.00 7.19 -12.53
C THR A 350 8.08 7.21 -14.04
N LYS A 351 7.10 6.58 -14.65
CA LYS A 351 6.89 6.59 -16.09
C LYS A 351 5.82 7.61 -16.45
N ASN A 352 4.73 7.62 -15.68
CA ASN A 352 3.68 8.60 -15.74
C ASN A 352 3.07 8.82 -14.35
N ILE A 353 2.39 9.93 -14.15
CA ILE A 353 1.72 10.27 -12.90
C ILE A 353 0.37 10.87 -13.25
N HIS A 354 -0.70 10.30 -12.71
CA HIS A 354 -1.98 10.96 -12.63
C HIS A 354 -2.09 11.75 -11.33
N GLU A 355 -2.63 12.95 -11.40
CA GLU A 355 -2.72 13.87 -10.27
C GLU A 355 -4.17 14.06 -9.84
N TYR A 356 -4.44 13.79 -8.57
CA TYR A 356 -5.72 14.01 -7.93
C TYR A 356 -5.58 15.12 -6.90
N ILE A 357 -6.30 16.22 -7.06
CA ILE A 357 -6.15 17.42 -6.24
C ILE A 357 -7.44 17.71 -5.48
N TRP A 358 -7.29 18.08 -4.21
CA TRP A 358 -8.36 18.50 -3.32
C TRP A 358 -8.16 19.92 -2.82
N GLY A 359 -9.32 20.59 -2.63
CA GLY A 359 -9.39 21.94 -2.14
C GLY A 359 -9.31 22.99 -3.25
N ASP A 360 -9.85 24.18 -2.96
CA ASP A 360 -9.76 25.37 -3.77
C ASP A 360 -9.43 26.57 -2.86
N PRO A 361 -8.20 27.10 -2.88
CA PRO A 361 -7.06 26.63 -3.66
C PRO A 361 -6.60 25.22 -3.28
N PRO A 362 -5.83 24.50 -4.13
CA PRO A 362 -5.32 23.17 -3.85
C PRO A 362 -4.60 23.10 -2.51
N GLN A 363 -5.08 22.24 -1.61
CA GLN A 363 -4.53 22.07 -0.27
C GLN A 363 -3.85 20.73 -0.06
N TYR A 364 -4.23 19.75 -0.87
CA TYR A 364 -3.77 18.39 -0.78
C TYR A 364 -3.77 17.74 -2.15
N GLY A 365 -2.78 16.93 -2.43
CA GLY A 365 -2.66 16.17 -3.66
C GLY A 365 -2.25 14.73 -3.43
N MET A 366 -2.76 13.86 -4.27
CA MET A 366 -2.34 12.48 -4.40
C MET A 366 -1.88 12.26 -5.83
N TRP A 367 -0.80 11.55 -5.99
CA TRP A 367 -0.20 11.19 -7.26
C TRP A 367 -0.06 9.70 -7.34
N GLU A 368 -0.63 9.15 -8.39
CA GLU A 368 -0.62 7.72 -8.68
C GLU A 368 0.01 7.48 -10.05
N GLY A 369 0.73 6.40 -10.19
CA GLY A 369 1.23 6.02 -11.49
C GLY A 369 2.21 4.87 -11.53
N PRO A 370 2.35 4.27 -12.73
CA PRO A 370 3.31 3.19 -12.93
C PRO A 370 4.74 3.70 -12.93
N CYS A 371 5.62 2.88 -12.39
CA CYS A 371 7.05 3.15 -12.28
C CYS A 371 7.86 1.97 -12.82
N SER A 372 9.05 2.26 -13.33
CA SER A 372 10.09 1.25 -13.50
C SER A 372 10.91 1.13 -12.22
N VAL A 373 11.37 -0.06 -11.93
CA VAL A 373 12.22 -0.36 -10.78
C VAL A 373 13.47 -1.08 -11.23
N ASN A 374 14.63 -0.61 -10.75
CA ASN A 374 15.91 -1.24 -11.04
C ASN A 374 16.77 -1.23 -9.78
N GLY A 375 17.53 -2.27 -9.56
CA GLY A 375 18.46 -2.32 -8.44
C GLY A 375 19.00 -3.69 -8.14
N THR A 376 19.45 -3.87 -6.92
CA THR A 376 20.03 -5.12 -6.45
C THR A 376 19.63 -5.41 -5.01
N ILE A 377 19.61 -6.69 -4.68
CA ILE A 377 19.57 -7.14 -3.29
C ILE A 377 20.67 -8.17 -3.04
N LYS A 378 21.38 -7.99 -1.92
CA LYS A 378 22.23 -9.05 -1.40
C LYS A 378 21.39 -9.96 -0.51
N TRP A 379 21.11 -11.16 -1.00
CA TRP A 379 20.25 -12.14 -0.34
C TRP A 379 21.00 -13.45 -0.14
N GLN A 380 21.08 -13.93 1.10
CA GLN A 380 21.80 -15.16 1.45
C GLN A 380 23.27 -15.21 0.97
N GLY A 381 23.92 -14.04 0.90
CA GLY A 381 25.30 -13.89 0.44
C GLY A 381 25.46 -13.67 -1.06
N ASN A 382 24.42 -13.90 -1.87
CA ASN A 382 24.42 -13.66 -3.31
C ASN A 382 23.85 -12.29 -3.64
N THR A 383 24.30 -11.68 -4.73
CA THR A 383 23.67 -10.49 -5.31
C THR A 383 22.64 -10.94 -6.34
N VAL A 384 21.42 -10.45 -6.19
CA VAL A 384 20.28 -10.68 -7.10
C VAL A 384 19.94 -9.36 -7.74
N GLU A 385 19.88 -9.33 -9.06
CA GLU A 385 19.37 -8.17 -9.81
C GLU A 385 17.86 -8.08 -9.66
N LEU A 386 17.38 -6.87 -9.47
CA LEU A 386 15.97 -6.54 -9.27
C LEU A 386 15.54 -5.54 -10.34
N ASN A 387 14.88 -6.04 -11.37
CA ASN A 387 14.22 -5.23 -12.38
C ASN A 387 12.75 -5.54 -12.35
N GLY A 388 11.91 -4.54 -12.59
CA GLY A 388 10.48 -4.74 -12.56
C GLY A 388 9.70 -3.44 -12.64
N TRP A 389 8.48 -3.48 -12.16
CA TRP A 389 7.58 -2.35 -12.14
C TRP A 389 6.99 -2.15 -10.74
N SER A 390 6.44 -0.97 -10.52
CA SER A 390 5.74 -0.58 -9.30
C SER A 390 4.54 0.28 -9.65
N MET A 391 3.48 0.20 -8.85
CA MET A 391 2.54 1.31 -8.72
C MET A 391 3.01 2.18 -7.56
N MET A 392 3.08 3.46 -7.80
CA MET A 392 3.44 4.48 -6.82
C MET A 392 2.19 5.24 -6.41
N GLU A 393 2.04 5.43 -5.11
CA GLU A 393 1.12 6.40 -4.54
C GLU A 393 1.90 7.37 -3.66
N LEU A 394 1.77 8.65 -3.93
CA LEU A 394 2.34 9.71 -3.12
C LEU A 394 1.26 10.67 -2.70
N THR A 395 1.31 11.13 -1.46
CA THR A 395 0.42 12.20 -1.00
C THR A 395 1.22 13.34 -0.43
N ARG A 396 0.77 14.55 -0.68
CA ARG A 396 1.38 15.78 -0.16
C ARG A 396 0.30 16.79 0.20
N ALA A 397 0.57 17.56 1.24
CA ALA A 397 -0.22 18.73 1.55
C ALA A 397 0.48 19.97 0.99
N ALA A 398 -0.28 20.92 0.51
CA ALA A 398 0.24 22.25 0.15
C ALA A 398 0.84 22.93 1.39
N THR A 399 1.98 23.57 1.23
CA THR A 399 2.72 24.24 2.32
C THR A 399 2.08 25.57 2.70
#